data_218e3b3dd17a40c3b13d20f2531094f1
#
_entry.id   218e3b3dd17a40c3b13d20f2531094f1
#
_cell.length_a   1.000
_cell.length_b   1.000
_cell.length_c   1.000
_cell.angle_alpha   90.00
_cell.angle_beta   90.00
_cell.angle_gamma   90.00
#
_symmetry.space_group_name_H-M   'P 1'
#
loop_
_entity.id
_entity.type
_entity.pdbx_description
1 polymer ?
#
loop_
_entity_poly.entity_id
_entity_poly.type
_entity_poly.pdbx_seq_one_letter_code
_entity_poly.pdbx_strand_id
1 'polypeptide(L)'
;MHVSSGRWVYGLLLALLTALLWGILPIKLKQVLLVMDPVTVTWFRLMVSGGCLFIYLAATKRLPSRQVLGPRGGWLVLMAVLGLVGNYVLYLMGLNLLSPGTAQLVVQMGPIMLLIASVFVFKERFSLGQGIGLLVLLVGFALFFNQRLSELLTSLSDYTAGVLLVLLASTVWTFYALGQKQLLTVWNSLQVMMVIYLFCGLLLTPWVHPLEALQLNPLQGWLLLACCMNTLIAYGAFAEALAHWEASRVSATLAITPLVTFGAVALAAWWWPEYVHAETINGLGYGGAILVVLGSALVALGPSLIAGLKARKARMAIG
;
A
#
# COMPACT_ATOMS: atom_id res chain seq x y z
N MET A 1 18.24 5.04 -15.38
CA MET A 1 16.95 4.33 -15.61
C MET A 1 17.16 2.88 -15.22
N HIS A 2 16.36 2.34 -14.31
CA HIS A 2 16.45 0.93 -13.94
C HIS A 2 15.91 0.09 -15.10
N VAL A 3 16.77 -0.70 -15.74
CA VAL A 3 16.37 -1.62 -16.83
C VAL A 3 15.90 -2.91 -16.16
N SER A 4 14.64 -3.27 -16.36
CA SER A 4 14.11 -4.54 -15.83
C SER A 4 14.85 -5.72 -16.46
N SER A 5 15.12 -6.79 -15.69
CA SER A 5 15.87 -7.97 -16.18
C SER A 5 15.14 -8.77 -17.27
N GLY A 6 13.90 -8.39 -17.62
CA GLY A 6 13.07 -9.08 -18.62
C GLY A 6 12.45 -10.40 -18.16
N ARG A 7 12.68 -10.85 -16.92
CA ARG A 7 12.06 -12.06 -16.35
C ARG A 7 10.62 -11.77 -15.90
N TRP A 8 9.76 -11.40 -16.85
CA TRP A 8 8.42 -10.89 -16.56
C TRP A 8 7.52 -11.90 -15.79
N VAL A 9 7.65 -13.21 -16.04
CA VAL A 9 6.87 -14.23 -15.31
C VAL A 9 7.22 -14.22 -13.83
N TYR A 10 8.52 -14.13 -13.50
CA TYR A 10 8.97 -14.05 -12.11
C TYR A 10 8.49 -12.75 -11.45
N GLY A 11 8.59 -11.62 -12.17
CA GLY A 11 8.04 -10.34 -11.72
C GLY A 11 6.53 -10.38 -11.48
N LEU A 12 5.76 -11.04 -12.36
CA LEU A 12 4.32 -11.24 -12.20
C LEU A 12 3.99 -12.07 -10.95
N LEU A 13 4.69 -13.19 -10.74
CA LEU A 13 4.45 -14.06 -9.56
C LEU A 13 4.73 -13.31 -8.26
N LEU A 14 5.80 -12.51 -8.20
CA LEU A 14 6.12 -11.68 -7.04
C LEU A 14 5.09 -10.57 -6.82
N ALA A 15 4.59 -9.93 -7.89
CA ALA A 15 3.53 -8.93 -7.79
C ALA A 15 2.21 -9.55 -7.31
N LEU A 16 1.85 -10.74 -7.78
CA LEU A 16 0.69 -11.50 -7.30
C LEU A 16 0.84 -11.91 -5.83
N LEU A 17 2.03 -12.37 -5.43
CA LEU A 17 2.35 -12.66 -4.03
C LEU A 17 2.17 -11.40 -3.16
N THR A 18 2.67 -10.26 -3.63
CA THR A 18 2.50 -8.97 -2.92
C THR A 18 1.03 -8.61 -2.80
N ALA A 19 0.25 -8.71 -3.89
CA ALA A 19 -1.19 -8.42 -3.89
C ALA A 19 -1.95 -9.34 -2.92
N LEU A 20 -1.61 -10.63 -2.89
CA LEU A 20 -2.18 -11.60 -1.95
C LEU A 20 -1.85 -11.21 -0.50
N LEU A 21 -0.57 -10.98 -0.20
CA LEU A 21 -0.12 -10.66 1.15
C LEU A 21 -0.72 -9.34 1.66
N TRP A 22 -0.79 -8.31 0.83
CA TRP A 22 -1.43 -7.04 1.19
C TRP A 22 -2.95 -7.17 1.26
N GLY A 23 -3.57 -8.02 0.42
CA GLY A 23 -5.01 -8.23 0.42
C GLY A 23 -5.53 -8.91 1.69
N ILE A 24 -4.80 -9.89 2.23
CA ILE A 24 -5.19 -10.58 3.48
C ILE A 24 -4.71 -9.85 4.75
N LEU A 25 -3.82 -8.88 4.63
CA LEU A 25 -3.27 -8.15 5.78
C LEU A 25 -4.33 -7.45 6.63
N PRO A 26 -5.31 -6.69 6.07
CA PRO A 26 -6.31 -5.98 6.85
C PRO A 26 -7.16 -6.90 7.74
N ILE A 27 -7.45 -8.13 7.29
CA ILE A 27 -8.21 -9.11 8.06
C ILE A 27 -7.45 -9.51 9.33
N LYS A 28 -6.16 -9.81 9.19
CA LYS A 28 -5.28 -10.14 10.32
C LYS A 28 -5.14 -8.98 11.29
N LEU A 29 -4.92 -7.76 10.75
CA LEU A 29 -4.79 -6.55 11.54
C LEU A 29 -6.05 -6.26 12.34
N LYS A 30 -7.25 -6.44 11.74
CA LYS A 30 -8.52 -6.22 12.42
C LYS A 30 -8.68 -7.07 13.69
N GLN A 31 -8.20 -8.31 13.67
CA GLN A 31 -8.22 -9.20 14.85
C GLN A 31 -7.23 -8.78 15.92
N VAL A 32 -6.08 -8.26 15.55
CA VAL A 32 -5.07 -7.75 16.51
C VAL A 32 -5.53 -6.43 17.14
N LEU A 33 -6.17 -5.56 16.34
CA LEU A 33 -6.72 -4.27 16.79
C LEU A 33 -7.90 -4.38 17.76
N LEU A 34 -8.45 -5.57 18.00
CA LEU A 34 -9.43 -5.80 19.07
C LEU A 34 -8.81 -5.67 20.48
N VAL A 35 -7.50 -5.84 20.60
CA VAL A 35 -6.77 -5.85 21.87
C VAL A 35 -5.68 -4.79 21.93
N MET A 36 -4.99 -4.55 20.81
CA MET A 36 -3.85 -3.64 20.75
C MET A 36 -4.22 -2.35 20.00
N ASP A 37 -3.66 -1.23 20.45
CA ASP A 37 -3.84 0.05 19.76
C ASP A 37 -3.08 0.12 18.42
N PRO A 38 -3.51 0.98 17.46
CA PRO A 38 -2.89 1.13 16.16
C PRO A 38 -1.41 1.49 16.17
N VAL A 39 -0.97 2.29 17.14
CA VAL A 39 0.42 2.75 17.25
C VAL A 39 1.33 1.60 17.67
N THR A 40 0.89 0.84 18.66
CA THR A 40 1.61 -0.33 19.19
C THR A 40 1.71 -1.43 18.14
N VAL A 41 0.63 -1.75 17.42
CA VAL A 41 0.66 -2.73 16.30
C VAL A 41 1.64 -2.26 15.20
N THR A 42 1.60 -0.99 14.84
CA THR A 42 2.52 -0.41 13.86
C THR A 42 3.97 -0.53 14.32
N TRP A 43 4.25 -0.21 15.57
CA TRP A 43 5.58 -0.32 16.16
C TRP A 43 6.15 -1.74 16.07
N PHE A 44 5.39 -2.76 16.49
CA PHE A 44 5.81 -4.16 16.38
C PHE A 44 6.14 -4.53 14.95
N ARG A 45 5.30 -4.18 14.01
CA ARG A 45 5.51 -4.47 12.57
C ARG A 45 6.79 -3.83 12.04
N LEU A 46 7.05 -2.58 12.39
CA LEU A 46 8.22 -1.83 11.91
C LEU A 46 9.50 -2.26 12.62
N MET A 47 9.47 -2.43 13.95
CA MET A 47 10.65 -2.85 14.71
C MET A 47 11.09 -4.27 14.36
N VAL A 48 10.17 -5.21 14.25
CA VAL A 48 10.48 -6.61 13.87
C VAL A 48 11.03 -6.64 12.44
N SER A 49 10.36 -5.99 11.49
CA SER A 49 10.83 -5.98 10.09
C SER A 49 12.16 -5.24 9.94
N GLY A 50 12.32 -4.08 10.59
CA GLY A 50 13.56 -3.31 10.59
C GLY A 50 14.71 -4.05 11.26
N GLY A 51 14.43 -4.72 12.39
CA GLY A 51 15.40 -5.56 13.11
C GLY A 51 15.88 -6.75 12.28
N CYS A 52 14.96 -7.46 11.60
CA CYS A 52 15.33 -8.55 10.68
C CYS A 52 16.24 -8.05 9.54
N LEU A 53 15.88 -6.91 8.93
CA LEU A 53 16.71 -6.31 7.89
C LEU A 53 18.07 -5.85 8.41
N PHE A 54 18.12 -5.27 9.62
CA PHE A 54 19.36 -4.87 10.26
C PHE A 54 20.28 -6.05 10.50
N ILE A 55 19.78 -7.13 11.09
CA ILE A 55 20.55 -8.36 11.33
C ILE A 55 21.07 -8.93 10.01
N TYR A 56 20.21 -9.02 8.99
CA TYR A 56 20.62 -9.51 7.66
C TYR A 56 21.73 -8.64 7.03
N LEU A 57 21.57 -7.31 7.01
CA LEU A 57 22.51 -6.39 6.40
C LEU A 57 23.83 -6.30 7.20
N ALA A 58 23.78 -6.42 8.54
CA ALA A 58 24.95 -6.50 9.39
C ALA A 58 25.74 -7.79 9.15
N ALA A 59 25.05 -8.95 9.12
CA ALA A 59 25.67 -10.25 8.86
C ALA A 59 26.32 -10.32 7.48
N THR A 60 25.72 -9.67 6.48
CA THR A 60 26.26 -9.61 5.10
C THR A 60 27.22 -8.46 4.86
N LYS A 61 27.53 -7.65 5.89
CA LYS A 61 28.40 -6.45 5.82
C LYS A 61 27.92 -5.43 4.76
N ARG A 62 26.60 -5.29 4.58
CA ARG A 62 25.97 -4.41 3.59
C ARG A 62 25.18 -3.26 4.23
N LEU A 63 25.54 -2.85 5.45
CA LEU A 63 24.89 -1.71 6.10
C LEU A 63 25.06 -0.42 5.27
N PRO A 64 24.04 0.47 5.26
CA PRO A 64 24.14 1.72 4.51
C PRO A 64 25.19 2.64 5.07
N SER A 65 25.96 3.29 4.19
CA SER A 65 26.93 4.32 4.59
C SER A 65 26.24 5.69 4.66
N ARG A 66 26.47 6.41 5.76
CA ARG A 66 25.98 7.79 5.93
C ARG A 66 26.67 8.78 4.99
N GLN A 67 27.90 8.50 4.60
CA GLN A 67 28.71 9.38 3.73
C GLN A 67 28.11 9.56 2.33
N VAL A 68 27.25 8.62 1.89
CA VAL A 68 26.59 8.64 0.57
C VAL A 68 25.36 9.54 0.54
N LEU A 69 24.78 9.91 1.71
CA LEU A 69 23.51 10.64 1.78
C LEU A 69 23.60 12.11 1.35
N GLY A 70 24.76 12.73 1.42
CA GLY A 70 24.89 14.17 1.17
C GLY A 70 24.06 15.05 2.13
N PRO A 71 24.08 16.39 1.97
CA PRO A 71 23.45 17.33 2.90
C PRO A 71 21.91 17.22 2.96
N ARG A 72 21.29 16.81 1.85
CA ARG A 72 19.80 16.69 1.74
C ARG A 72 19.27 15.34 2.21
N GLY A 73 20.14 14.35 2.42
CA GLY A 73 19.73 12.97 2.71
C GLY A 73 18.98 12.83 4.02
N GLY A 74 19.39 13.57 5.07
CA GLY A 74 18.68 13.58 6.35
C GLY A 74 17.23 14.06 6.24
N TRP A 75 16.97 15.08 5.44
CA TRP A 75 15.62 15.57 5.17
C TRP A 75 14.77 14.56 4.40
N LEU A 76 15.35 13.86 3.43
CA LEU A 76 14.65 12.80 2.68
C LEU A 76 14.27 11.63 3.58
N VAL A 77 15.18 11.22 4.49
CA VAL A 77 14.88 10.19 5.49
C VAL A 77 13.76 10.67 6.41
N LEU A 78 13.84 11.88 6.94
CA LEU A 78 12.79 12.44 7.81
C LEU A 78 11.43 12.48 7.10
N MET A 79 11.38 12.97 5.86
CA MET A 79 10.16 13.00 5.05
C MET A 79 9.59 11.60 4.83
N ALA A 80 10.44 10.61 4.52
CA ALA A 80 10.02 9.23 4.32
C ALA A 80 9.54 8.60 5.64
N VAL A 81 10.21 8.87 6.76
CA VAL A 81 9.81 8.37 8.09
C VAL A 81 8.47 8.94 8.52
N LEU A 82 8.30 10.27 8.47
CA LEU A 82 7.03 10.92 8.85
C LEU A 82 5.89 10.46 7.92
N GLY A 83 6.16 10.35 6.62
CA GLY A 83 5.22 9.84 5.63
C GLY A 83 4.78 8.40 5.92
N LEU A 84 5.70 7.51 6.27
CA LEU A 84 5.37 6.11 6.54
C LEU A 84 4.68 5.93 7.90
N VAL A 85 5.15 6.61 8.95
CA VAL A 85 4.50 6.58 10.28
C VAL A 85 3.06 7.07 10.18
N GLY A 86 2.88 8.27 9.56
CA GLY A 86 1.54 8.81 9.37
C GLY A 86 0.63 7.87 8.57
N ASN A 87 1.14 7.31 7.47
CA ASN A 87 0.38 6.34 6.68
C ASN A 87 -0.05 5.11 7.51
N TYR A 88 0.87 4.47 8.21
CA TYR A 88 0.58 3.24 8.96
C TYR A 88 -0.39 3.49 10.11
N VAL A 89 -0.16 4.53 10.90
CA VAL A 89 -1.02 4.85 12.06
C VAL A 89 -2.42 5.27 11.59
N LEU A 90 -2.52 6.22 10.66
CA LEU A 90 -3.80 6.69 10.13
C LEU A 90 -4.58 5.57 9.43
N TYR A 91 -3.88 4.69 8.67
CA TYR A 91 -4.50 3.53 8.05
C TYR A 91 -5.09 2.56 9.07
N LEU A 92 -4.34 2.23 10.15
CA LEU A 92 -4.84 1.34 11.18
C LEU A 92 -5.96 1.98 12.01
N MET A 93 -5.89 3.27 12.29
CA MET A 93 -7.00 4.00 12.94
C MET A 93 -8.26 3.94 12.07
N GLY A 94 -8.13 4.19 10.76
CA GLY A 94 -9.24 4.09 9.81
C GLY A 94 -9.74 2.65 9.65
N LEU A 95 -8.85 1.66 9.56
CA LEU A 95 -9.21 0.24 9.52
C LEU A 95 -9.96 -0.20 10.77
N ASN A 96 -9.67 0.39 11.92
CA ASN A 96 -10.41 0.09 13.15
C ASN A 96 -11.90 0.48 13.05
N LEU A 97 -12.20 1.54 12.31
CA LEU A 97 -13.56 2.05 12.08
C LEU A 97 -14.25 1.46 10.84
N LEU A 98 -13.49 0.88 9.92
CA LEU A 98 -13.98 0.34 8.64
C LEU A 98 -13.90 -1.17 8.58
N SER A 99 -14.60 -1.74 7.59
CA SER A 99 -14.36 -3.11 7.16
C SER A 99 -13.03 -3.24 6.39
N PRO A 100 -12.40 -4.43 6.39
CA PRO A 100 -11.16 -4.67 5.65
C PRO A 100 -11.25 -4.33 4.15
N GLY A 101 -12.36 -4.70 3.49
CA GLY A 101 -12.56 -4.45 2.06
C GLY A 101 -12.74 -2.96 1.76
N THR A 102 -13.54 -2.25 2.56
CA THR A 102 -13.71 -0.80 2.41
C THR A 102 -12.37 -0.07 2.59
N ALA A 103 -11.61 -0.37 3.66
CA ALA A 103 -10.31 0.26 3.88
C ALA A 103 -9.34 -0.02 2.72
N GLN A 104 -9.31 -1.27 2.22
CA GLN A 104 -8.44 -1.67 1.12
C GLN A 104 -8.85 -1.06 -0.22
N LEU A 105 -10.15 -0.77 -0.41
CA LEU A 105 -10.61 -0.06 -1.59
C LEU A 105 -10.20 1.42 -1.53
N VAL A 106 -10.41 2.09 -0.40
CA VAL A 106 -10.08 3.52 -0.22
C VAL A 106 -8.57 3.76 -0.39
N VAL A 107 -7.72 2.83 0.03
CA VAL A 107 -6.25 2.91 -0.16
C VAL A 107 -5.85 3.02 -1.64
N GLN A 108 -6.70 2.59 -2.57
CA GLN A 108 -6.44 2.76 -4.02
C GLN A 108 -6.38 4.24 -4.46
N MET A 109 -6.75 5.18 -3.59
CA MET A 109 -6.46 6.61 -3.81
C MET A 109 -4.95 6.94 -3.75
N GLY A 110 -4.12 6.11 -3.09
CA GLY A 110 -2.68 6.34 -2.96
C GLY A 110 -1.95 6.51 -4.30
N PRO A 111 -2.08 5.60 -5.27
CA PRO A 111 -1.52 5.76 -6.61
C PRO A 111 -1.96 7.06 -7.31
N ILE A 112 -3.18 7.52 -7.07
CA ILE A 112 -3.70 8.77 -7.64
C ILE A 112 -3.03 9.97 -6.99
N MET A 113 -2.92 9.98 -5.66
CA MET A 113 -2.22 11.04 -4.94
C MET A 113 -0.76 11.13 -5.38
N LEU A 114 -0.11 9.98 -5.57
CA LEU A 114 1.25 9.92 -6.11
C LEU A 114 1.34 10.44 -7.54
N LEU A 115 0.37 10.10 -8.41
CA LEU A 115 0.30 10.62 -9.78
C LEU A 115 0.17 12.15 -9.78
N ILE A 116 -0.77 12.69 -9.00
CA ILE A 116 -0.96 14.14 -8.86
C ILE A 116 0.35 14.79 -8.38
N ALA A 117 0.95 14.26 -7.31
CA ALA A 117 2.22 14.77 -6.80
C ALA A 117 3.35 14.70 -7.85
N SER A 118 3.43 13.63 -8.65
CA SER A 118 4.43 13.49 -9.72
C SER A 118 4.28 14.55 -10.81
N VAL A 119 3.05 14.92 -11.18
CA VAL A 119 2.80 16.01 -12.14
C VAL A 119 3.31 17.33 -11.61
N PHE A 120 3.07 17.65 -10.33
CA PHE A 120 3.50 18.94 -9.75
C PHE A 120 4.99 18.96 -9.41
N VAL A 121 5.53 17.90 -8.79
CA VAL A 121 6.90 17.85 -8.28
C VAL A 121 7.91 17.55 -9.38
N PHE A 122 7.62 16.56 -10.25
CA PHE A 122 8.53 16.15 -11.32
C PHE A 122 8.15 16.72 -12.69
N LYS A 123 7.05 17.50 -12.78
CA LYS A 123 6.52 18.07 -14.03
C LYS A 123 6.25 16.98 -15.08
N GLU A 124 5.84 15.80 -14.63
CA GLU A 124 5.49 14.69 -15.50
C GLU A 124 4.23 15.02 -16.31
N ARG A 125 4.15 14.53 -17.55
CA ARG A 125 2.98 14.79 -18.40
C ARG A 125 1.84 13.84 -18.04
N PHE A 126 0.68 14.41 -17.73
CA PHE A 126 -0.55 13.66 -17.51
C PHE A 126 -1.07 13.11 -18.84
N SER A 127 -1.23 11.80 -18.95
CA SER A 127 -1.69 11.15 -20.18
C SER A 127 -3.22 11.01 -20.20
N LEU A 128 -3.82 11.01 -21.41
CA LEU A 128 -5.25 10.78 -21.58
C LEU A 128 -5.71 9.44 -20.94
N GLY A 129 -4.88 8.38 -21.06
CA GLY A 129 -5.18 7.09 -20.44
C GLY A 129 -5.26 7.15 -18.92
N GLN A 130 -4.40 7.96 -18.28
CA GLN A 130 -4.47 8.22 -16.84
C GLN A 130 -5.74 9.00 -16.46
N GLY A 131 -6.15 9.95 -17.31
CA GLY A 131 -7.40 10.70 -17.11
C GLY A 131 -8.64 9.79 -17.17
N ILE A 132 -8.70 8.89 -18.16
CA ILE A 132 -9.78 7.90 -18.28
C ILE A 132 -9.76 6.96 -17.06
N GLY A 133 -8.60 6.46 -16.67
CA GLY A 133 -8.46 5.60 -15.50
C GLY A 133 -8.93 6.28 -14.22
N LEU A 134 -8.57 7.55 -14.02
CA LEU A 134 -9.03 8.36 -12.90
C LEU A 134 -10.56 8.53 -12.90
N LEU A 135 -11.16 8.84 -14.05
CA LEU A 135 -12.62 8.97 -14.16
C LEU A 135 -13.33 7.66 -13.82
N VAL A 136 -12.88 6.53 -14.39
CA VAL A 136 -13.43 5.19 -14.10
C VAL A 136 -13.33 4.87 -12.61
N LEU A 137 -12.22 5.20 -11.98
CA LEU A 137 -12.01 4.97 -10.56
C LEU A 137 -12.95 5.84 -9.71
N LEU A 138 -13.12 7.12 -10.02
CA LEU A 138 -14.04 8.01 -9.29
C LEU A 138 -15.50 7.57 -9.42
N VAL A 139 -15.91 7.15 -10.62
CA VAL A 139 -17.25 6.53 -10.83
C VAL A 139 -17.36 5.26 -10.00
N GLY A 140 -16.32 4.43 -9.97
CA GLY A 140 -16.26 3.23 -9.13
C GLY A 140 -16.47 3.54 -7.64
N PHE A 141 -15.83 4.57 -7.11
CA PHE A 141 -16.04 5.01 -5.72
C PHE A 141 -17.48 5.50 -5.50
N ALA A 142 -18.03 6.30 -6.39
CA ALA A 142 -19.41 6.79 -6.27
C ALA A 142 -20.41 5.62 -6.22
N LEU A 143 -20.21 4.58 -7.05
CA LEU A 143 -21.02 3.37 -7.04
C LEU A 143 -20.76 2.50 -5.80
N PHE A 144 -19.54 2.38 -5.33
CA PHE A 144 -19.22 1.61 -4.13
C PHE A 144 -19.89 2.21 -2.89
N PHE A 145 -19.80 3.52 -2.75
CA PHE A 145 -20.39 4.24 -1.62
C PHE A 145 -21.88 4.61 -1.80
N ASN A 146 -22.56 4.10 -2.84
CA ASN A 146 -23.94 4.51 -3.17
C ASN A 146 -24.90 4.51 -1.98
N GLN A 147 -24.83 3.51 -1.10
CA GLN A 147 -25.70 3.38 0.08
C GLN A 147 -25.29 4.30 1.24
N ARG A 148 -24.04 4.78 1.26
CA ARG A 148 -23.49 5.61 2.34
C ARG A 148 -23.06 7.00 1.87
N LEU A 149 -23.38 7.36 0.63
CA LEU A 149 -22.95 8.64 0.05
C LEU A 149 -23.54 9.83 0.82
N SER A 150 -24.79 9.74 1.22
CA SER A 150 -25.42 10.76 2.06
C SER A 150 -24.73 10.89 3.41
N GLU A 151 -24.43 9.77 4.08
CA GLU A 151 -23.70 9.74 5.35
C GLU A 151 -22.31 10.40 5.22
N LEU A 152 -21.57 10.04 4.17
CA LEU A 152 -20.23 10.59 3.89
C LEU A 152 -20.25 12.11 3.65
N LEU A 153 -21.33 12.65 3.10
CA LEU A 153 -21.44 14.07 2.76
C LEU A 153 -22.06 14.94 3.87
N THR A 154 -22.85 14.35 4.78
CA THR A 154 -23.67 15.11 5.72
C THR A 154 -23.35 14.86 7.19
N SER A 155 -22.59 13.79 7.51
CA SER A 155 -22.28 13.44 8.91
C SER A 155 -20.83 13.03 9.13
N LEU A 156 -20.30 13.33 10.31
CA LEU A 156 -18.99 12.84 10.77
C LEU A 156 -19.19 11.57 11.63
N SER A 157 -19.85 10.56 11.06
CA SER A 157 -19.96 9.24 11.69
C SER A 157 -18.57 8.55 11.78
N ASP A 158 -18.49 7.50 12.60
CA ASP A 158 -17.28 6.66 12.68
C ASP A 158 -16.87 6.12 11.30
N TYR A 159 -17.84 5.77 10.47
CA TYR A 159 -17.60 5.33 9.10
C TYR A 159 -16.95 6.43 8.25
N THR A 160 -17.50 7.65 8.29
CA THR A 160 -16.96 8.81 7.58
C THR A 160 -15.55 9.16 8.10
N ALA A 161 -15.36 9.16 9.41
CA ALA A 161 -14.05 9.37 10.03
C ALA A 161 -13.04 8.30 9.56
N GLY A 162 -13.45 7.03 9.51
CA GLY A 162 -12.63 5.93 9.00
C GLY A 162 -12.20 6.14 7.55
N VAL A 163 -13.12 6.51 6.66
CA VAL A 163 -12.83 6.82 5.25
C VAL A 163 -11.84 8.00 5.13
N LEU A 164 -12.07 9.08 5.88
CA LEU A 164 -11.18 10.25 5.88
C LEU A 164 -9.78 9.92 6.39
N LEU A 165 -9.66 9.10 7.45
CA LEU A 165 -8.38 8.64 7.96
C LEU A 165 -7.60 7.83 6.93
N VAL A 166 -8.25 6.91 6.20
CA VAL A 166 -7.58 6.12 5.15
C VAL A 166 -7.23 6.99 3.93
N LEU A 167 -8.05 7.97 3.55
CA LEU A 167 -7.73 8.95 2.53
C LEU A 167 -6.51 9.80 2.92
N LEU A 168 -6.48 10.27 4.16
CA LEU A 168 -5.35 11.02 4.70
C LEU A 168 -4.09 10.13 4.74
N ALA A 169 -4.22 8.87 5.16
CA ALA A 169 -3.14 7.89 5.12
C ALA A 169 -2.55 7.73 3.71
N SER A 170 -3.42 7.63 2.70
CA SER A 170 -3.02 7.53 1.28
C SER A 170 -2.31 8.78 0.78
N THR A 171 -2.75 9.96 1.25
CA THR A 171 -2.13 11.24 0.91
C THR A 171 -0.74 11.36 1.56
N VAL A 172 -0.62 11.04 2.84
CA VAL A 172 0.65 11.09 3.59
C VAL A 172 1.64 10.05 3.07
N TRP A 173 1.17 8.89 2.61
CA TRP A 173 1.98 7.87 1.94
C TRP A 173 2.73 8.43 0.72
N THR A 174 2.18 9.42 0.05
CA THR A 174 2.83 10.06 -1.10
C THR A 174 4.17 10.69 -0.70
N PHE A 175 4.27 11.31 0.47
CA PHE A 175 5.54 11.86 0.96
C PHE A 175 6.57 10.78 1.22
N TYR A 176 6.15 9.64 1.80
CA TYR A 176 7.00 8.47 1.93
C TYR A 176 7.50 7.99 0.56
N ALA A 177 6.60 7.82 -0.42
CA ALA A 177 6.94 7.31 -1.74
C ALA A 177 7.91 8.24 -2.50
N LEU A 178 7.73 9.56 -2.40
CA LEU A 178 8.63 10.55 -2.98
C LEU A 178 10.02 10.53 -2.31
N GLY A 179 10.06 10.47 -0.97
CA GLY A 179 11.31 10.36 -0.21
C GLY A 179 12.06 9.07 -0.52
N GLN A 180 11.36 7.94 -0.50
CA GLN A 180 11.92 6.63 -0.83
C GLN A 180 12.50 6.61 -2.25
N LYS A 181 11.78 7.14 -3.25
CA LYS A 181 12.25 7.20 -4.64
C LYS A 181 13.59 7.93 -4.75
N GLN A 182 13.79 8.99 -3.99
CA GLN A 182 15.06 9.73 -3.96
C GLN A 182 16.16 8.97 -3.19
N LEU A 183 15.84 8.31 -2.09
CA LEU A 183 16.79 7.51 -1.32
C LEU A 183 17.31 6.29 -2.10
N LEU A 184 16.47 5.71 -2.97
CA LEU A 184 16.85 4.60 -3.86
C LEU A 184 17.89 4.96 -4.91
N THR A 185 18.21 6.23 -5.11
CA THR A 185 19.31 6.67 -5.98
C THR A 185 20.68 6.46 -5.34
N VAL A 186 20.74 6.33 -4.01
CA VAL A 186 21.98 6.22 -3.23
C VAL A 186 22.10 4.93 -2.43
N TRP A 187 20.99 4.32 -2.04
CA TRP A 187 20.92 3.07 -1.30
C TRP A 187 20.08 2.04 -2.03
N ASN A 188 20.33 0.75 -1.80
CA ASN A 188 19.44 -0.29 -2.31
C ASN A 188 18.14 -0.38 -1.47
N SER A 189 17.14 -1.09 -1.99
CA SER A 189 15.81 -1.19 -1.37
C SER A 189 15.86 -1.71 0.08
N LEU A 190 16.65 -2.73 0.37
CA LEU A 190 16.77 -3.30 1.72
C LEU A 190 17.37 -2.31 2.72
N GLN A 191 18.37 -1.53 2.29
CA GLN A 191 18.99 -0.49 3.11
C GLN A 191 18.00 0.65 3.41
N VAL A 192 17.29 1.11 2.38
CA VAL A 192 16.27 2.16 2.53
C VAL A 192 15.18 1.70 3.50
N MET A 193 14.63 0.49 3.30
CA MET A 193 13.56 -0.05 4.14
C MET A 193 14.03 -0.26 5.59
N MET A 194 15.24 -0.80 5.79
CA MET A 194 15.80 -0.95 7.14
C MET A 194 15.87 0.38 7.88
N VAL A 195 16.44 1.40 7.24
CA VAL A 195 16.59 2.74 7.84
C VAL A 195 15.22 3.32 8.18
N ILE A 196 14.30 3.33 7.22
CA ILE A 196 12.97 3.91 7.42
C ILE A 196 12.22 3.15 8.53
N TYR A 197 12.20 1.82 8.51
CA TYR A 197 11.49 1.02 9.52
C TYR A 197 12.02 1.23 10.93
N LEU A 198 13.35 1.22 11.12
CA LEU A 198 13.95 1.43 12.44
C LEU A 198 13.68 2.86 12.95
N PHE A 199 13.85 3.88 12.09
CA PHE A 199 13.57 5.26 12.51
C PHE A 199 12.08 5.48 12.79
N CYS A 200 11.17 4.88 12.03
CA CYS A 200 9.73 4.90 12.31
C CYS A 200 9.42 4.23 13.67
N GLY A 201 9.98 3.04 13.92
CA GLY A 201 9.81 2.35 15.19
C GLY A 201 10.35 3.15 16.36
N LEU A 202 11.56 3.69 16.25
CA LEU A 202 12.15 4.57 17.29
C LEU A 202 11.29 5.81 17.54
N LEU A 203 10.77 6.43 16.47
CA LEU A 203 9.90 7.60 16.61
C LEU A 203 8.61 7.28 17.36
N LEU A 204 8.02 6.10 17.15
CA LEU A 204 6.78 5.67 17.81
C LEU A 204 6.98 5.22 19.27
N THR A 205 8.19 4.85 19.67
CA THR A 205 8.49 4.25 20.98
C THR A 205 7.89 5.01 22.19
N PRO A 206 7.80 6.37 22.22
CA PRO A 206 7.20 7.06 23.36
C PRO A 206 5.69 6.84 23.56
N TRP A 207 4.98 6.39 22.51
CA TRP A 207 3.51 6.27 22.51
C TRP A 207 3.01 4.83 22.45
N VAL A 208 3.89 3.84 22.62
CA VAL A 208 3.53 2.42 22.53
C VAL A 208 3.30 1.80 23.89
N HIS A 209 2.42 0.81 23.91
CA HIS A 209 2.09 -0.01 25.07
C HIS A 209 2.49 -1.47 24.82
N PRO A 210 3.80 -1.83 24.82
CA PRO A 210 4.25 -3.17 24.42
C PRO A 210 3.67 -4.31 25.24
N LEU A 211 3.26 -4.03 26.50
CA LEU A 211 2.65 -5.01 27.39
C LEU A 211 1.25 -5.47 26.92
N GLU A 212 0.57 -4.72 26.06
CA GLU A 212 -0.67 -5.19 25.42
C GLU A 212 -0.49 -6.50 24.66
N ALA A 213 0.72 -6.74 24.12
CA ALA A 213 1.03 -8.00 23.45
C ALA A 213 0.87 -9.24 24.35
N LEU A 214 0.99 -9.08 25.68
CA LEU A 214 0.77 -10.15 26.65
C LEU A 214 -0.71 -10.47 26.87
N GLN A 215 -1.61 -9.59 26.43
CA GLN A 215 -3.06 -9.77 26.52
C GLN A 215 -3.64 -10.50 25.30
N LEU A 216 -2.83 -10.68 24.25
CA LEU A 216 -3.23 -11.39 23.04
C LEU A 216 -3.47 -12.88 23.35
N ASN A 217 -4.58 -13.40 22.84
CA ASN A 217 -4.75 -14.84 22.83
C ASN A 217 -3.76 -15.49 21.82
N PRO A 218 -3.55 -16.83 21.85
CA PRO A 218 -2.57 -17.47 20.99
C PRO A 218 -2.80 -17.19 19.49
N LEU A 219 -4.06 -17.14 19.02
CA LEU A 219 -4.39 -16.81 17.62
C LEU A 219 -3.95 -15.38 17.27
N GLN A 220 -4.29 -14.41 18.12
CA GLN A 220 -3.92 -13.00 17.88
C GLN A 220 -2.41 -12.79 17.93
N GLY A 221 -1.68 -13.50 18.79
CA GLY A 221 -0.21 -13.50 18.83
C GLY A 221 0.40 -13.99 17.51
N TRP A 222 -0.10 -15.11 16.97
CA TRP A 222 0.31 -15.59 15.66
C TRP A 222 -0.06 -14.63 14.53
N LEU A 223 -1.23 -13.99 14.60
CA LEU A 223 -1.65 -12.99 13.61
C LEU A 223 -0.76 -11.74 13.67
N LEU A 224 -0.35 -11.28 14.84
CA LEU A 224 0.61 -10.17 14.98
C LEU A 224 1.96 -10.53 14.35
N LEU A 225 2.50 -11.72 14.66
CA LEU A 225 3.74 -12.20 14.04
C LEU A 225 3.59 -12.29 12.51
N ALA A 226 2.46 -12.83 12.03
CA ALA A 226 2.16 -12.89 10.61
C ALA A 226 2.06 -11.50 9.96
N CYS A 227 1.56 -10.48 10.67
CA CYS A 227 1.55 -9.08 10.21
C CYS A 227 2.97 -8.49 10.11
N CYS A 228 3.85 -8.81 11.08
CA CYS A 228 5.26 -8.41 11.04
C CYS A 228 5.97 -9.04 9.84
N MET A 229 5.82 -10.36 9.66
CA MET A 229 6.41 -11.08 8.52
C MET A 229 5.84 -10.62 7.19
N ASN A 230 4.53 -10.33 7.14
CA ASN A 230 3.90 -9.76 5.96
C ASN A 230 4.55 -8.42 5.55
N THR A 231 4.86 -7.56 6.52
CA THR A 231 5.53 -6.28 6.25
C THR A 231 6.90 -6.51 5.60
N LEU A 232 7.67 -7.48 6.08
CA LEU A 232 8.98 -7.82 5.54
C LEU A 232 8.88 -8.48 4.15
N ILE A 233 8.06 -9.53 4.03
CA ILE A 233 8.00 -10.37 2.82
C ILE A 233 7.30 -9.65 1.67
N ALA A 234 6.16 -8.99 1.93
CA ALA A 234 5.40 -8.33 0.87
C ALA A 234 6.18 -7.17 0.24
N TYR A 235 6.85 -6.33 1.06
CA TYR A 235 7.68 -5.26 0.51
C TYR A 235 8.95 -5.80 -0.17
N GLY A 236 9.54 -6.91 0.32
CA GLY A 236 10.63 -7.60 -0.35
C GLY A 236 10.20 -8.13 -1.73
N ALA A 237 9.07 -8.82 -1.79
CA ALA A 237 8.50 -9.32 -3.04
C ALA A 237 8.14 -8.18 -4.02
N PHE A 238 7.59 -7.08 -3.51
CA PHE A 238 7.31 -5.88 -4.32
C PHE A 238 8.57 -5.28 -4.92
N ALA A 239 9.61 -5.08 -4.11
CA ALA A 239 10.87 -4.52 -4.57
C ALA A 239 11.54 -5.42 -5.64
N GLU A 240 11.50 -6.73 -5.43
CA GLU A 240 12.03 -7.71 -6.37
C GLU A 240 11.19 -7.80 -7.65
N ALA A 241 9.86 -7.68 -7.54
CA ALA A 241 8.98 -7.59 -8.72
C ALA A 241 9.36 -6.40 -9.61
N LEU A 242 9.64 -5.24 -9.02
CA LEU A 242 10.09 -4.05 -9.74
C LEU A 242 11.46 -4.22 -10.41
N ALA A 243 12.35 -5.06 -9.86
CA ALA A 243 13.63 -5.38 -10.47
C ALA A 243 13.49 -6.25 -11.74
N HIS A 244 12.42 -7.03 -11.85
CA HIS A 244 12.21 -7.99 -12.94
C HIS A 244 11.16 -7.58 -13.96
N TRP A 245 10.25 -6.68 -13.60
CA TRP A 245 9.13 -6.28 -14.45
C TRP A 245 8.90 -4.76 -14.41
N GLU A 246 8.21 -4.24 -15.42
CA GLU A 246 7.91 -2.82 -15.54
C GLU A 246 7.03 -2.32 -14.38
N ALA A 247 7.40 -1.20 -13.79
CA ALA A 247 6.70 -0.65 -12.61
C ALA A 247 5.19 -0.43 -12.86
N SER A 248 4.80 0.01 -14.07
CA SER A 248 3.40 0.19 -14.44
C SER A 248 2.61 -1.13 -14.43
N ARG A 249 3.23 -2.23 -14.86
CA ARG A 249 2.59 -3.56 -14.87
C ARG A 249 2.52 -4.15 -13.46
N VAL A 250 3.56 -3.97 -12.65
CA VAL A 250 3.53 -4.34 -11.22
C VAL A 250 2.40 -3.58 -10.52
N SER A 251 2.30 -2.26 -10.69
CA SER A 251 1.25 -1.44 -10.10
C SER A 251 -0.15 -1.84 -10.56
N ALA A 252 -0.32 -2.16 -11.86
CA ALA A 252 -1.59 -2.65 -12.39
C ALA A 252 -1.98 -4.01 -11.80
N THR A 253 -1.01 -4.89 -11.55
CA THR A 253 -1.26 -6.17 -10.86
C THR A 253 -1.67 -5.94 -9.41
N LEU A 254 -1.04 -5.00 -8.71
CA LEU A 254 -1.41 -4.65 -7.33
C LEU A 254 -2.79 -4.01 -7.22
N ALA A 255 -3.34 -3.44 -8.29
CA ALA A 255 -4.70 -2.91 -8.31
C ALA A 255 -5.77 -3.98 -7.99
N ILE A 256 -5.48 -5.28 -8.15
CA ILE A 256 -6.38 -6.38 -7.78
C ILE A 256 -6.50 -6.60 -6.27
N THR A 257 -5.63 -6.00 -5.46
CA THR A 257 -5.55 -6.21 -4.01
C THR A 257 -6.90 -6.10 -3.28
N PRO A 258 -7.78 -5.12 -3.56
CA PRO A 258 -9.11 -5.07 -2.94
C PRO A 258 -9.98 -6.29 -3.25
N LEU A 259 -9.92 -6.82 -4.48
CA LEU A 259 -10.67 -8.03 -4.84
C LEU A 259 -10.16 -9.25 -4.07
N VAL A 260 -8.84 -9.34 -3.85
CA VAL A 260 -8.25 -10.35 -2.97
C VAL A 260 -8.77 -10.20 -1.55
N THR A 261 -8.88 -8.96 -1.04
CA THR A 261 -9.42 -8.70 0.30
C THR A 261 -10.88 -9.12 0.41
N PHE A 262 -11.75 -8.72 -0.53
CA PHE A 262 -13.16 -9.15 -0.53
C PHE A 262 -13.30 -10.66 -0.60
N GLY A 263 -12.54 -11.33 -1.48
CA GLY A 263 -12.53 -12.78 -1.56
C GLY A 263 -12.05 -13.46 -0.27
N ALA A 264 -10.99 -12.93 0.33
CA ALA A 264 -10.45 -13.45 1.58
C ALA A 264 -11.39 -13.21 2.78
N VAL A 265 -12.08 -12.05 2.84
CA VAL A 265 -13.14 -11.78 3.85
C VAL A 265 -14.29 -12.77 3.68
N ALA A 266 -14.77 -12.99 2.46
CA ALA A 266 -15.84 -13.94 2.18
C ALA A 266 -15.47 -15.38 2.59
N LEU A 267 -14.27 -15.83 2.26
CA LEU A 267 -13.75 -17.15 2.66
C LEU A 267 -13.56 -17.26 4.18
N ALA A 268 -13.02 -16.21 4.81
CA ALA A 268 -12.83 -16.20 6.26
C ALA A 268 -14.17 -16.19 7.01
N ALA A 269 -15.15 -15.42 6.53
CA ALA A 269 -16.51 -15.41 7.09
C ALA A 269 -17.23 -16.76 6.94
N TRP A 270 -16.94 -17.51 5.88
CA TRP A 270 -17.50 -18.85 5.69
C TRP A 270 -16.87 -19.89 6.61
N TRP A 271 -15.54 -19.86 6.82
CA TRP A 271 -14.84 -20.84 7.66
C TRP A 271 -14.77 -20.48 9.13
N TRP A 272 -14.73 -19.18 9.45
CA TRP A 272 -14.62 -18.64 10.80
C TRP A 272 -15.62 -17.49 11.05
N PRO A 273 -16.92 -17.76 10.98
CA PRO A 273 -17.97 -16.71 11.11
C PRO A 273 -17.96 -16.03 12.49
N GLU A 274 -17.36 -16.68 13.49
CA GLU A 274 -17.20 -16.11 14.83
C GLU A 274 -16.19 -14.93 14.88
N TYR A 275 -15.21 -14.92 13.95
CA TYR A 275 -14.13 -13.94 13.94
C TYR A 275 -14.25 -12.93 12.80
N VAL A 276 -14.86 -13.31 11.69
CA VAL A 276 -14.94 -12.46 10.50
C VAL A 276 -16.37 -12.45 9.98
N HIS A 277 -16.92 -11.25 9.85
CA HIS A 277 -18.26 -11.07 9.27
C HIS A 277 -18.12 -10.64 7.81
N ALA A 278 -18.97 -11.22 6.93
CA ALA A 278 -19.04 -10.81 5.54
C ALA A 278 -19.52 -9.35 5.42
N GLU A 279 -18.93 -8.62 4.49
CA GLU A 279 -19.38 -7.25 4.21
C GLU A 279 -20.71 -7.26 3.47
N THR A 280 -21.68 -6.49 3.97
CA THR A 280 -22.97 -6.31 3.33
C THR A 280 -22.89 -5.23 2.27
N ILE A 281 -22.53 -5.63 1.05
CA ILE A 281 -22.39 -4.74 -0.11
C ILE A 281 -23.46 -5.12 -1.13
N ASN A 282 -24.16 -4.13 -1.69
CA ASN A 282 -25.15 -4.37 -2.76
C ASN A 282 -24.47 -4.61 -4.12
N GLY A 283 -25.25 -5.01 -5.13
CA GLY A 283 -24.71 -5.27 -6.48
C GLY A 283 -24.01 -4.07 -7.12
N LEU A 284 -24.52 -2.84 -6.90
CA LEU A 284 -23.88 -1.61 -7.37
C LEU A 284 -22.53 -1.39 -6.68
N GLY A 285 -22.43 -1.68 -5.39
CA GLY A 285 -21.18 -1.60 -4.63
C GLY A 285 -20.12 -2.57 -5.14
N TYR A 286 -20.50 -3.82 -5.45
CA TYR A 286 -19.55 -4.76 -6.10
C TYR A 286 -19.13 -4.28 -7.48
N GLY A 287 -20.06 -3.78 -8.30
CA GLY A 287 -19.72 -3.15 -9.59
C GLY A 287 -18.77 -1.97 -9.42
N GLY A 288 -19.00 -1.13 -8.40
CA GLY A 288 -18.14 -0.02 -8.02
C GLY A 288 -16.72 -0.48 -7.64
N ALA A 289 -16.59 -1.53 -6.82
CA ALA A 289 -15.29 -2.08 -6.44
C ALA A 289 -14.50 -2.58 -7.66
N ILE A 290 -15.16 -3.26 -8.61
CA ILE A 290 -14.54 -3.69 -9.87
C ILE A 290 -14.06 -2.48 -10.68
N LEU A 291 -14.89 -1.43 -10.79
CA LEU A 291 -14.50 -0.21 -11.51
C LEU A 291 -13.32 0.52 -10.86
N VAL A 292 -13.24 0.56 -9.52
CA VAL A 292 -12.08 1.11 -8.80
C VAL A 292 -10.81 0.34 -9.19
N VAL A 293 -10.87 -0.98 -9.20
CA VAL A 293 -9.73 -1.84 -9.60
C VAL A 293 -9.33 -1.60 -11.06
N LEU A 294 -10.30 -1.57 -11.97
CA LEU A 294 -10.05 -1.31 -13.40
C LEU A 294 -9.49 0.10 -13.61
N GLY A 295 -10.05 1.10 -12.95
CA GLY A 295 -9.58 2.49 -12.99
C GLY A 295 -8.15 2.63 -12.49
N SER A 296 -7.82 2.00 -11.34
CA SER A 296 -6.46 1.97 -10.79
C SER A 296 -5.47 1.31 -11.75
N ALA A 297 -5.83 0.17 -12.35
CA ALA A 297 -5.02 -0.50 -13.36
C ALA A 297 -4.81 0.38 -14.62
N LEU A 298 -5.85 1.07 -15.07
CA LEU A 298 -5.77 1.99 -16.22
C LEU A 298 -4.88 3.21 -15.91
N VAL A 299 -4.93 3.75 -14.69
CA VAL A 299 -4.00 4.82 -14.26
C VAL A 299 -2.55 4.34 -14.37
N ALA A 300 -2.27 3.12 -13.91
CA ALA A 300 -0.93 2.55 -13.95
C ALA A 300 -0.44 2.22 -15.38
N LEU A 301 -1.31 1.70 -16.25
CA LEU A 301 -0.97 1.25 -17.60
C LEU A 301 -1.13 2.34 -18.67
N GLY A 302 -1.86 3.42 -18.37
CA GLY A 302 -2.24 4.46 -19.35
C GLY A 302 -1.08 4.98 -20.21
N PRO A 303 0.09 5.35 -19.66
CA PRO A 303 1.22 5.82 -20.45
C PRO A 303 1.76 4.77 -21.43
N SER A 304 1.87 3.50 -21.01
CA SER A 304 2.39 2.42 -21.86
C SER A 304 1.42 2.01 -22.97
N LEU A 305 0.10 2.04 -22.71
CA LEU A 305 -0.94 1.77 -23.71
C LEU A 305 -0.93 2.82 -24.82
N ILE A 306 -0.85 4.10 -24.46
CA ILE A 306 -0.80 5.20 -25.46
C ILE A 306 0.49 5.14 -26.27
N ALA A 307 1.63 4.85 -25.66
CA ALA A 307 2.89 4.69 -26.38
C ALA A 307 2.81 3.52 -27.38
N GLY A 308 2.23 2.39 -26.98
CA GLY A 308 2.01 1.24 -27.84
C GLY A 308 1.09 1.53 -29.04
N LEU A 309 -0.02 2.27 -28.81
CA LEU A 309 -0.94 2.67 -29.86
C LEU A 309 -0.29 3.64 -30.87
N LYS A 310 0.51 4.60 -30.39
CA LYS A 310 1.26 5.52 -31.27
C LYS A 310 2.30 4.77 -32.10
N ALA A 311 3.05 3.85 -31.52
CA ALA A 311 4.02 3.03 -32.22
C ALA A 311 3.35 2.13 -33.30
N ARG A 312 2.17 1.57 -33.00
CA ARG A 312 1.40 0.76 -34.00
C ARG A 312 0.88 1.62 -35.15
N LYS A 313 0.34 2.82 -34.85
CA LYS A 313 -0.10 3.76 -35.91
C LYS A 313 1.07 4.21 -36.81
N ALA A 314 2.24 4.48 -36.22
CA ALA A 314 3.43 4.85 -36.98
C ALA A 314 3.90 3.72 -37.92
N ARG A 315 3.84 2.45 -37.48
CA ARG A 315 4.17 1.28 -38.34
C ARG A 315 3.17 1.09 -39.48
N MET A 316 1.87 1.32 -39.25
CA MET A 316 0.83 1.22 -40.28
C MET A 316 0.86 2.38 -41.31
N ALA A 317 1.52 3.50 -40.97
CA ALA A 317 1.68 4.64 -41.86
C ALA A 317 2.93 4.55 -42.79
N ILE A 318 3.83 3.58 -42.51
CA ILE A 318 5.09 3.36 -43.27
C ILE A 318 4.98 2.12 -44.15
N GLY A 319 4.00 1.23 -43.94
CA GLY A 319 3.71 0.08 -44.82
C GLY A 319 2.48 0.33 -45.68
#